data_28653680ee454ade1742d06e288ad6ee
#
_entry.id   28653680ee454ade1742d06e288ad6ee
#
_cell.length_a   1.000
_cell.length_b   1.000
_cell.length_c   1.000
_cell.angle_alpha   90.00
_cell.angle_beta   90.00
_cell.angle_gamma   90.00
#
_symmetry.space_group_name_H-M   'P 1'
#
loop_
_entity.id
_entity.type
_entity.pdbx_description
1 polymer ?
#
loop_
_entity_poly.entity_id
_entity_poly.type
_entity_poly.pdbx_seq_one_letter_code
_entity_poly.pdbx_strand_id
1 'polypeptide(L)'
;ALDVAKAPNISNLAHDISTSRATVMNYIKYLSDARLINMIYNPGDEFPKKPAKIMMHNPNLLYAIYPIVARTQEVMETFFVNTLWKDHKVHQAGKDACYIVDDDCRCRIVDASGTSRLRNTAKTIYAEYNTPNGIGYDNHIPLWLFGLLY
;
A
#
# COMPACT_ATOMS: atom_id res chain seq x y z
N ALA A 1 -3.11 13.94 8.70
CA ALA A 1 -2.65 12.63 9.15
C ALA A 1 -3.72 11.54 9.05
N LEU A 2 -5.01 11.88 8.95
CA LEU A 2 -6.13 10.91 8.83
C LEU A 2 -6.29 10.27 7.42
N ASP A 3 -5.45 10.63 6.47
CA ASP A 3 -5.51 10.17 5.07
C ASP A 3 -4.24 9.39 4.64
N VAL A 4 -3.79 8.48 5.49
CA VAL A 4 -2.52 7.73 5.29
C VAL A 4 -2.51 6.87 4.03
N ALA A 5 -3.66 6.51 3.49
CA ALA A 5 -3.78 5.65 2.31
C ALA A 5 -4.25 6.37 1.04
N LYS A 6 -4.14 7.70 0.99
CA LYS A 6 -4.55 8.50 -0.18
C LYS A 6 -3.37 9.17 -0.87
N ALA A 7 -3.59 9.59 -2.11
CA ALA A 7 -2.63 10.42 -2.82
C ALA A 7 -2.36 11.72 -2.03
N PRO A 8 -1.12 12.01 -1.61
CA PRO A 8 -0.83 13.14 -0.75
C PRO A 8 -1.11 14.46 -1.48
N ASN A 9 -1.70 15.43 -0.79
CA ASN A 9 -1.78 16.79 -1.31
C ASN A 9 -0.56 17.61 -0.88
N ILE A 10 0.52 17.52 -1.65
CA ILE A 10 1.79 18.17 -1.35
C ILE A 10 1.67 19.70 -1.26
N SER A 11 0.75 20.31 -2.04
CA SER A 11 0.54 21.76 -2.00
C SER A 11 -0.10 22.20 -0.68
N ASN A 12 -1.11 21.46 -0.20
CA ASN A 12 -1.74 21.75 1.10
C ASN A 12 -0.74 21.54 2.23
N LEU A 13 0.01 20.44 2.23
CA LEU A 13 1.06 20.19 3.22
C LEU A 13 2.10 21.33 3.24
N ALA A 14 2.53 21.80 2.07
CA ALA A 14 3.48 22.89 1.97
C ALA A 14 2.92 24.21 2.55
N HIS A 15 1.65 24.49 2.29
CA HIS A 15 0.95 25.64 2.85
C HIS A 15 0.83 25.52 4.38
N ASP A 16 0.38 24.36 4.89
CA ASP A 16 0.13 24.15 6.34
C ASP A 16 1.40 24.30 7.18
N ILE A 17 2.56 23.92 6.66
CA ILE A 17 3.85 24.04 7.34
C ILE A 17 4.70 25.23 6.85
N SER A 18 4.10 26.15 6.07
CA SER A 18 4.72 27.37 5.57
C SER A 18 6.06 27.15 4.88
N THR A 19 6.13 26.16 3.96
CA THR A 19 7.35 25.79 3.24
C THR A 19 7.11 25.55 1.74
N SER A 20 8.17 25.25 1.00
CA SER A 20 8.06 24.94 -0.43
C SER A 20 7.62 23.47 -0.66
N ARG A 21 6.99 23.22 -1.82
CA ARG A 21 6.64 21.85 -2.24
C ARG A 21 7.88 20.95 -2.37
N ALA A 22 9.01 21.50 -2.81
CA ALA A 22 10.27 20.77 -2.93
C ALA A 22 10.77 20.34 -1.52
N THR A 23 10.68 21.22 -0.54
CA THR A 23 11.06 20.91 0.85
C THR A 23 10.19 19.80 1.44
N VAL A 24 8.86 19.86 1.19
CA VAL A 24 7.93 18.78 1.64
C VAL A 24 8.31 17.46 0.99
N MET A 25 8.61 17.43 -0.30
CA MET A 25 9.01 16.20 -0.98
C MET A 25 10.32 15.64 -0.42
N ASN A 26 11.28 16.49 -0.05
CA ASN A 26 12.51 16.06 0.61
C ASN A 26 12.23 15.47 2.00
N TYR A 27 11.34 16.09 2.79
CA TYR A 27 10.95 15.54 4.09
C TYR A 27 10.28 14.16 3.95
N ILE A 28 9.39 14.00 2.98
CA ILE A 28 8.76 12.71 2.67
C ILE A 28 9.84 11.68 2.29
N LYS A 29 10.83 12.08 1.49
CA LYS A 29 11.95 11.21 1.12
C LYS A 29 12.76 10.80 2.35
N TYR A 30 13.09 11.71 3.26
CA TYR A 30 13.80 11.38 4.50
C TYR A 30 13.02 10.43 5.40
N LEU A 31 11.69 10.61 5.51
CA LEU A 31 10.84 9.69 6.26
C LEU A 31 10.81 8.29 5.62
N SER A 32 10.86 8.22 4.29
CA SER A 32 10.95 6.95 3.58
C SER A 32 12.30 6.27 3.76
N ASP A 33 13.39 7.04 3.70
CA ASP A 33 14.75 6.53 3.94
C ASP A 33 14.94 6.05 5.39
N ALA A 34 14.25 6.69 6.33
CA ALA A 34 14.19 6.27 7.74
C ALA A 34 13.25 5.07 7.98
N ARG A 35 12.63 4.51 6.94
CA ARG A 35 11.66 3.40 7.02
C ARG A 35 10.46 3.68 7.92
N LEU A 36 9.99 4.91 7.95
CA LEU A 36 8.75 5.28 8.64
C LEU A 36 7.55 5.20 7.71
N ILE A 37 7.76 5.51 6.42
CA ILE A 37 6.72 5.46 5.39
C ILE A 37 7.24 4.76 4.12
N ASN A 38 6.30 4.28 3.31
CA ASN A 38 6.53 3.81 1.93
C ASN A 38 5.92 4.80 0.94
N MET A 39 6.68 5.17 -0.08
CA MET A 39 6.20 5.95 -1.22
C MET A 39 5.89 5.01 -2.38
N ILE A 40 4.62 4.90 -2.74
CA ILE A 40 4.17 4.06 -3.86
C ILE A 40 3.91 4.96 -5.07
N TYR A 41 4.53 4.64 -6.18
CA TYR A 41 4.41 5.37 -7.44
C TYR A 41 3.54 4.62 -8.45
N ASN A 42 3.04 5.31 -9.46
CA ASN A 42 2.52 4.62 -10.63
C ASN A 42 3.68 4.01 -11.44
N PRO A 43 3.43 2.99 -12.27
CA PRO A 43 4.46 2.44 -13.15
C PRO A 43 5.15 3.53 -13.98
N GLY A 44 6.49 3.53 -13.98
CA GLY A 44 7.32 4.51 -14.67
C GLY A 44 7.48 5.86 -13.97
N ASP A 45 6.89 6.04 -12.80
CA ASP A 45 7.12 7.23 -11.96
C ASP A 45 8.07 6.91 -10.81
N GLU A 46 8.90 7.89 -10.43
CA GLU A 46 9.83 7.80 -9.30
C GLU A 46 10.10 9.19 -8.69
N PHE A 47 10.83 9.24 -7.58
CA PHE A 47 11.29 10.51 -7.02
C PHE A 47 12.12 11.29 -8.05
N PRO A 48 11.96 12.63 -8.20
CA PRO A 48 11.21 13.55 -7.33
C PRO A 48 9.73 13.76 -7.68
N LYS A 49 9.13 12.93 -8.52
CA LYS A 49 7.69 13.02 -8.80
C LYS A 49 6.87 12.77 -7.54
N LYS A 50 5.65 13.29 -7.54
CA LYS A 50 4.69 13.06 -6.47
C LYS A 50 4.29 11.57 -6.43
N PRO A 51 4.37 10.88 -5.29
CA PRO A 51 3.89 9.51 -5.17
C PRO A 51 2.38 9.42 -5.37
N ALA A 52 1.93 8.32 -5.95
CA ALA A 52 0.50 8.01 -6.08
C ALA A 52 -0.14 7.75 -4.71
N LYS A 53 0.63 7.17 -3.78
CA LYS A 53 0.19 6.82 -2.43
C LYS A 53 1.36 6.92 -1.45
N ILE A 54 1.07 7.36 -0.22
CA ILE A 54 1.99 7.26 0.92
C ILE A 54 1.29 6.40 1.97
N MET A 55 2.01 5.48 2.57
CA MET A 55 1.51 4.64 3.65
C MET A 55 2.59 4.42 4.70
N MET A 56 2.21 4.02 5.91
CA MET A 56 3.19 3.68 6.93
C MET A 56 4.06 2.53 6.47
N HIS A 57 5.31 2.47 6.95
CA HIS A 57 6.21 1.39 6.53
C HIS A 57 5.70 0.03 7.00
N ASN A 58 5.16 -0.07 8.22
CA ASN A 58 4.59 -1.32 8.70
C ASN A 58 3.29 -1.09 9.51
N PRO A 59 2.43 -2.13 9.68
CA PRO A 59 1.17 -2.03 10.41
C PRO A 59 1.31 -1.59 11.87
N ASN A 60 2.42 -1.93 12.55
CA ASN A 60 2.62 -1.55 13.95
C ASN A 60 2.74 -0.04 14.12
N LEU A 61 3.39 0.65 13.16
CA LEU A 61 3.46 2.11 13.15
C LEU A 61 2.07 2.73 12.96
N LEU A 62 1.24 2.12 12.12
CA LEU A 62 -0.13 2.57 11.91
C LEU A 62 -0.93 2.50 13.22
N TYR A 63 -0.86 1.37 13.94
CA TYR A 63 -1.53 1.21 15.24
C TYR A 63 -0.93 2.09 16.34
N ALA A 64 0.38 2.31 16.34
CA ALA A 64 1.03 3.19 17.32
C ALA A 64 0.58 4.65 17.20
N ILE A 65 0.35 5.12 15.96
CA ILE A 65 -0.05 6.51 15.69
C ILE A 65 -1.58 6.67 15.74
N TYR A 66 -2.34 5.66 15.28
CA TYR A 66 -3.81 5.69 15.14
C TYR A 66 -4.50 4.42 15.64
N PRO A 67 -4.46 4.14 16.95
CA PRO A 67 -4.97 2.87 17.49
C PRO A 67 -6.49 2.67 17.28
N ILE A 68 -7.26 3.76 17.16
CA ILE A 68 -8.73 3.72 17.10
C ILE A 68 -9.26 3.87 15.65
N VAL A 69 -8.46 4.41 14.74
CA VAL A 69 -8.92 4.84 13.40
C VAL A 69 -8.33 4.01 12.26
N ALA A 70 -7.42 3.07 12.57
CA ALA A 70 -6.83 2.20 11.56
C ALA A 70 -7.92 1.33 10.92
N ARG A 71 -8.21 1.58 9.66
CA ARG A 71 -9.17 0.76 8.90
C ARG A 71 -8.52 -0.56 8.53
N THR A 72 -9.25 -1.65 8.65
CA THR A 72 -8.75 -3.00 8.33
C THR A 72 -8.11 -3.06 6.95
N GLN A 73 -8.74 -2.47 5.95
CA GLN A 73 -8.20 -2.42 4.57
C GLN A 73 -6.82 -1.73 4.52
N GLU A 74 -6.64 -0.60 5.20
CA GLU A 74 -5.37 0.14 5.23
C GLU A 74 -4.26 -0.67 5.93
N VAL A 75 -4.62 -1.39 6.99
CA VAL A 75 -3.71 -2.29 7.70
C VAL A 75 -3.24 -3.42 6.78
N MET A 76 -4.16 -4.05 6.07
CA MET A 76 -3.87 -5.16 5.16
C MET A 76 -3.04 -4.72 3.94
N GLU A 77 -3.33 -3.53 3.40
CA GLU A 77 -2.51 -2.94 2.33
C GLU A 77 -1.10 -2.59 2.83
N THR A 78 -0.98 -2.02 4.03
CA THR A 78 0.31 -1.71 4.65
C THR A 78 1.11 -2.99 4.88
N PHE A 79 0.48 -4.05 5.37
CA PHE A 79 1.11 -5.36 5.53
C PHE A 79 1.62 -5.89 4.19
N PHE A 80 0.78 -5.93 3.17
CA PHE A 80 1.14 -6.42 1.84
C PHE A 80 2.34 -5.69 1.25
N VAL A 81 2.32 -4.36 1.27
CA VAL A 81 3.43 -3.56 0.75
C VAL A 81 4.69 -3.76 1.57
N ASN A 82 4.58 -3.82 2.90
CA ASN A 82 5.74 -4.02 3.77
C ASN A 82 6.43 -5.37 3.52
N THR A 83 5.68 -6.44 3.30
CA THR A 83 6.25 -7.77 3.07
C THR A 83 7.01 -7.87 1.75
N LEU A 84 6.62 -7.10 0.75
CA LEU A 84 7.24 -7.09 -0.57
C LEU A 84 8.36 -6.04 -0.72
N TRP A 85 8.44 -5.08 0.18
CA TRP A 85 9.29 -3.89 0.03
C TRP A 85 10.77 -4.18 -0.16
N LYS A 86 11.30 -5.24 0.43
CA LYS A 86 12.72 -5.52 0.41
C LYS A 86 13.20 -6.03 -0.94
N ASP A 87 12.46 -6.96 -1.53
CA ASP A 87 12.93 -7.76 -2.65
C ASP A 87 12.13 -7.51 -3.94
N HIS A 88 11.03 -6.74 -3.87
CA HIS A 88 10.11 -6.50 -4.97
C HIS A 88 9.81 -5.01 -5.17
N LYS A 89 9.58 -4.63 -6.43
CA LYS A 89 9.08 -3.29 -6.78
C LYS A 89 7.57 -3.30 -6.75
N VAL A 90 6.98 -2.42 -5.94
CA VAL A 90 5.52 -2.31 -5.81
C VAL A 90 5.06 -0.97 -6.37
N HIS A 91 4.19 -1.00 -7.37
CA HIS A 91 3.57 0.16 -8.00
C HIS A 91 2.06 0.17 -7.78
N GLN A 92 1.47 1.37 -7.77
CA GLN A 92 0.02 1.53 -7.70
C GLN A 92 -0.62 1.20 -9.06
N ALA A 93 -1.62 0.33 -9.08
CA ALA A 93 -2.36 -0.02 -10.29
C ALA A 93 -3.81 0.47 -10.25
N GLY A 94 -4.01 1.76 -10.48
CA GLY A 94 -5.34 2.35 -10.44
C GLY A 94 -5.70 2.99 -9.09
N LYS A 95 -7.00 3.09 -8.77
CA LYS A 95 -7.49 3.85 -7.61
C LYS A 95 -7.69 3.03 -6.34
N ASP A 96 -7.90 1.74 -6.48
CA ASP A 96 -8.23 0.83 -5.37
C ASP A 96 -6.97 0.15 -4.80
N ALA A 97 -7.17 -0.78 -3.88
CA ALA A 97 -6.13 -1.65 -3.31
C ALA A 97 -5.58 -2.63 -4.36
N CYS A 98 -5.12 -2.10 -5.50
CA CYS A 98 -4.58 -2.84 -6.63
C CYS A 98 -3.14 -2.36 -6.88
N TYR A 99 -2.22 -3.31 -6.95
CA TYR A 99 -0.79 -3.08 -7.10
C TYR A 99 -0.24 -3.87 -8.28
N ILE A 100 0.87 -3.39 -8.84
CA ILE A 100 1.70 -4.14 -9.78
C ILE A 100 3.01 -4.42 -9.08
N VAL A 101 3.38 -5.68 -9.03
CA VAL A 101 4.63 -6.17 -8.44
C VAL A 101 5.55 -6.60 -9.57
N ASP A 102 6.80 -6.10 -9.56
CA ASP A 102 7.86 -6.39 -10.53
C ASP A 102 7.42 -6.20 -12.00
N ASP A 103 6.59 -5.17 -12.24
CA ASP A 103 6.06 -4.75 -13.55
C ASP A 103 5.10 -5.73 -14.24
N ASP A 104 4.99 -6.98 -13.79
CA ASP A 104 4.23 -8.05 -14.45
C ASP A 104 3.04 -8.55 -13.63
N CYS A 105 3.18 -8.68 -12.33
CA CYS A 105 2.20 -9.32 -11.47
C CYS A 105 1.19 -8.30 -10.92
N ARG A 106 -0.05 -8.37 -11.36
CA ARG A 106 -1.12 -7.57 -10.78
C ARG A 106 -1.68 -8.25 -9.54
N CYS A 107 -1.65 -7.55 -8.41
CA CYS A 107 -2.18 -8.02 -7.13
C CYS A 107 -3.32 -7.11 -6.68
N ARG A 108 -4.38 -7.68 -6.12
CA ARG A 108 -5.49 -6.95 -5.52
C ARG A 108 -5.77 -7.48 -4.12
N ILE A 109 -5.83 -6.57 -3.15
CA ILE A 109 -6.12 -6.92 -1.75
C ILE A 109 -7.62 -6.83 -1.54
N VAL A 110 -8.22 -7.91 -1.05
CA VAL A 110 -9.66 -8.06 -0.93
C VAL A 110 -10.06 -8.72 0.40
N ASP A 111 -11.24 -8.33 0.89
CA ASP A 111 -11.87 -8.99 2.02
C ASP A 111 -12.67 -10.21 1.53
N ALA A 112 -12.26 -11.41 1.92
CA ALA A 112 -12.94 -12.65 1.54
C ALA A 112 -14.30 -12.84 2.24
N SER A 113 -14.59 -12.09 3.32
CA SER A 113 -15.90 -12.12 3.98
C SER A 113 -16.99 -11.39 3.17
N GLY A 114 -16.56 -10.58 2.18
CA GLY A 114 -17.49 -9.87 1.28
C GLY A 114 -18.14 -10.79 0.27
N THR A 115 -19.45 -10.63 0.04
CA THR A 115 -20.24 -11.39 -0.94
C THR A 115 -19.97 -10.99 -2.41
N SER A 116 -19.05 -10.07 -2.65
CA SER A 116 -18.72 -9.60 -3.99
C SER A 116 -17.95 -10.68 -4.75
N ARG A 117 -18.62 -11.35 -5.69
CA ARG A 117 -17.95 -12.20 -6.67
C ARG A 117 -17.02 -11.34 -7.53
N LEU A 118 -15.76 -11.33 -7.17
CA LEU A 118 -14.73 -10.71 -7.99
C LEU A 118 -14.67 -11.45 -9.32
N ARG A 119 -14.74 -10.71 -10.42
CA ARG A 119 -14.52 -11.29 -11.74
C ARG A 119 -13.08 -11.80 -11.79
N ASN A 120 -12.92 -13.10 -11.85
CA ASN A 120 -11.62 -13.75 -11.97
C ASN A 120 -10.99 -13.33 -13.31
N THR A 121 -10.01 -12.44 -13.25
CA THR A 121 -9.19 -12.08 -14.41
C THR A 121 -7.92 -12.93 -14.35
N ALA A 122 -7.68 -13.75 -15.35
CA ALA A 122 -6.61 -14.75 -15.44
C ALA A 122 -5.17 -14.23 -15.17
N LYS A 123 -4.98 -12.93 -15.02
CA LYS A 123 -3.70 -12.27 -14.76
C LYS A 123 -3.63 -11.51 -13.42
N THR A 124 -4.62 -11.65 -12.53
CA THR A 124 -4.65 -10.92 -11.26
C THR A 124 -4.61 -11.91 -10.11
N ILE A 125 -3.67 -11.73 -9.20
CA ILE A 125 -3.62 -12.42 -7.92
C ILE A 125 -4.48 -11.64 -6.92
N TYR A 126 -5.36 -12.34 -6.23
CA TYR A 126 -6.18 -11.78 -5.16
C TYR A 126 -5.56 -12.16 -3.82
N ALA A 127 -5.00 -11.17 -3.12
CA ALA A 127 -4.48 -11.31 -1.77
C ALA A 127 -5.65 -11.15 -0.79
N GLU A 128 -6.14 -12.26 -0.25
CA GLU A 128 -7.36 -12.30 0.56
C GLU A 128 -7.08 -12.28 2.06
N TYR A 129 -7.78 -11.43 2.78
CA TYR A 129 -7.87 -11.51 4.24
C TYR A 129 -9.28 -11.93 4.67
N ASN A 130 -9.45 -12.40 5.91
CA ASN A 130 -10.69 -13.00 6.44
C ASN A 130 -11.13 -14.25 5.66
N THR A 131 -10.21 -15.05 5.14
CA THR A 131 -10.51 -16.29 4.44
C THR A 131 -11.09 -17.33 5.43
N PRO A 132 -12.30 -17.86 5.21
CA PRO A 132 -12.97 -18.74 6.17
C PRO A 132 -12.18 -20.00 6.53
N ASN A 133 -11.43 -20.55 5.58
CA ASN A 133 -10.68 -21.81 5.75
C ASN A 133 -9.16 -21.61 5.72
N GLY A 134 -8.66 -20.38 5.57
CA GLY A 134 -7.22 -20.10 5.48
C GLY A 134 -6.49 -20.73 4.29
N ILE A 135 -7.21 -21.32 3.34
CA ILE A 135 -6.68 -22.07 2.19
C ILE A 135 -6.98 -21.25 0.93
N GLY A 136 -5.94 -21.00 0.14
CA GLY A 136 -6.08 -20.38 -1.18
C GLY A 136 -6.65 -21.33 -2.23
N TYR A 137 -7.17 -20.80 -3.31
CA TYR A 137 -7.64 -21.53 -4.49
C TYR A 137 -7.37 -20.71 -5.75
N ASP A 138 -6.92 -21.35 -6.80
CA ASP A 138 -6.55 -20.71 -8.08
C ASP A 138 -5.60 -19.53 -7.88
N ASN A 139 -6.02 -18.32 -8.26
CA ASN A 139 -5.30 -17.05 -8.07
C ASN A 139 -5.71 -16.28 -6.81
N HIS A 140 -6.46 -16.90 -5.89
CA HIS A 140 -6.83 -16.38 -4.59
C HIS A 140 -5.87 -16.90 -3.52
N ILE A 141 -5.02 -16.04 -2.98
CA ILE A 141 -3.97 -16.39 -2.04
C ILE A 141 -4.25 -15.71 -0.70
N PRO A 142 -4.28 -16.45 0.42
CA PRO A 142 -4.38 -15.83 1.73
C PRO A 142 -3.28 -14.78 1.94
N LEU A 143 -3.67 -13.57 2.37
CA LEU A 143 -2.77 -12.45 2.50
C LEU A 143 -1.57 -12.74 3.43
N TRP A 144 -1.77 -13.52 4.49
CA TRP A 144 -0.71 -13.86 5.43
C TRP A 144 0.44 -14.67 4.80
N LEU A 145 0.19 -15.41 3.69
CA LEU A 145 1.24 -16.14 2.97
C LEU A 145 2.30 -15.21 2.35
N PHE A 146 1.92 -13.98 2.00
CA PHE A 146 2.89 -13.00 1.52
C PHE A 146 3.93 -12.64 2.58
N GLY A 147 3.61 -12.79 3.87
CA GLY A 147 4.55 -12.62 4.97
C GLY A 147 5.65 -13.69 5.03
N LEU A 148 5.60 -14.73 4.22
CA LEU A 148 6.62 -15.79 4.12
C LEU A 148 7.55 -15.59 2.91
N LEU A 149 7.35 -14.54 2.12
CA LEU A 149 8.21 -14.17 0.99
C LEU A 149 9.40 -13.35 1.51
N TYR A 150 10.38 -14.01 2.14
CA TYR A 150 11.64 -13.40 2.61
C TYR A 150 12.80 -13.92 1.80
#